data_d0857a7c9149ed1cc20aab639e1689b2
#
_entry.id   d0857a7c9149ed1cc20aab639e1689b2
#
_cell.length_a   1.000
_cell.length_b   1.000
_cell.length_c   1.000
_cell.angle_alpha   90.00
_cell.angle_beta   90.00
_cell.angle_gamma   90.00
#
_symmetry.space_group_name_H-M   'P 1'
#
loop_
_entity.id
_entity.type
_entity.pdbx_description
1 polymer ?
#
loop_
_entity_poly.entity_id
_entity_poly.type
_entity_poly.pdbx_seq_one_letter_code
_entity_poly.pdbx_strand_id
1 'polypeptide(L)'
;XXXNDIDSYDAVIIPGGLPGATNLRDNHKVIDIVKKANRNGKLVAAICAGPIVLERAGVIHGKNVTSYPGFEDELMSGIYIDDSVVRDCNIITAKGPALAVEFVIEIMKYLLGEEKVEELKKDILY
;
A
#
# COMPACT_ATOMS: atom_id res chain seq x y z
N UNK A 1 4.53 2.65 -17.74
CA UNK A 1 5.03 3.08 -17.61
C UNK A 1 5.29 3.97 -16.73
N UNK A 2 4.66 4.05 -16.41
CA UNK A 2 4.68 4.87 -15.67
C UNK A 2 5.54 4.80 -14.63
N UNK A 3 5.58 4.04 -14.48
CA UNK A 3 6.30 3.78 -13.51
C UNK A 3 7.69 4.06 -13.61
N ASN A 4 8.02 4.37 -14.62
CA ASN A 4 9.45 4.52 -14.78
C ASN A 4 9.96 5.84 -14.21
N ASP A 5 9.08 6.79 -14.05
CA ASP A 5 9.48 8.11 -13.55
C ASP A 5 8.91 8.31 -12.14
N ILE A 6 9.42 7.49 -11.24
CA ILE A 6 8.90 7.50 -9.86
C ILE A 6 9.10 8.85 -9.17
N ASP A 7 10.10 9.62 -9.58
CA ASP A 7 10.36 10.90 -8.91
C ASP A 7 9.24 11.90 -9.14
N SER A 8 8.43 11.71 -10.18
CA SER A 8 7.32 12.62 -10.46
C SER A 8 6.03 12.21 -9.78
N TYR A 9 6.02 11.07 -9.08
CA TYR A 9 4.83 10.55 -8.41
C TYR A 9 4.91 10.75 -6.91
N ASP A 10 3.74 10.85 -6.29
CA ASP A 10 3.65 10.98 -4.83
C ASP A 10 3.43 9.64 -4.15
N ALA A 11 3.04 8.63 -4.89
CA ALA A 11 2.67 7.36 -4.28
C ALA A 11 2.80 6.21 -5.27
N VAL A 12 3.04 5.02 -4.72
CA VAL A 12 2.95 3.76 -5.45
C VAL A 12 1.88 2.92 -4.76
N ILE A 13 0.92 2.43 -5.52
CA ILE A 13 -0.18 1.65 -4.97
C ILE A 13 -0.21 0.29 -5.66
N ILE A 14 -0.12 -0.77 -4.86
CA ILE A 14 -0.06 -2.14 -5.36
C ILE A 14 -1.43 -2.78 -5.17
N PRO A 15 -2.10 -3.16 -6.26
CA PRO A 15 -3.40 -3.81 -6.14
C PRO A 15 -3.25 -5.26 -5.71
N GLY A 16 -4.34 -5.81 -5.20
CA GLY A 16 -4.35 -7.21 -4.83
C GLY A 16 -4.82 -8.11 -5.95
N GLY A 17 -5.21 -9.30 -5.58
CA GLY A 17 -5.68 -10.28 -6.54
C GLY A 17 -4.57 -11.19 -7.01
N LEU A 18 -4.93 -12.43 -7.26
CA LEU A 18 -3.99 -13.43 -7.76
C LEU A 18 -4.43 -13.85 -9.14
N PRO A 19 -3.50 -14.09 -10.04
CA PRO A 19 -2.05 -14.12 -9.85
C PRO A 19 -1.36 -12.76 -9.98
N GLY A 20 -2.12 -11.67 -10.05
CA GLY A 20 -1.52 -10.36 -10.28
C GLY A 20 -0.48 -9.98 -9.24
N ALA A 21 -0.81 -10.19 -7.94
CA ALA A 21 0.12 -9.79 -6.88
C ALA A 21 1.41 -10.60 -6.94
N THR A 22 1.33 -11.91 -7.22
CA THR A 22 2.55 -12.71 -7.32
C THR A 22 3.36 -12.33 -8.55
N ASN A 23 2.70 -11.97 -9.64
CA ASN A 23 3.42 -11.52 -10.83
C ASN A 23 4.17 -10.23 -10.55
N LEU A 24 3.55 -9.30 -9.82
CA LEU A 24 4.21 -8.06 -9.46
C LEU A 24 5.37 -8.32 -8.50
N ARG A 25 5.18 -9.23 -7.55
CA ARG A 25 6.23 -9.58 -6.61
C ARG A 25 7.48 -10.09 -7.34
N ASP A 26 7.28 -10.83 -8.39
CA ASP A 26 8.38 -11.45 -9.12
C ASP A 26 8.95 -10.58 -10.22
N ASN A 27 8.47 -9.35 -10.36
CA ASN A 27 8.92 -8.43 -11.40
C ASN A 27 9.96 -7.47 -10.84
N HIS A 28 11.20 -7.55 -11.35
CA HIS A 28 12.29 -6.70 -10.87
C HIS A 28 11.99 -5.23 -10.95
N LYS A 29 11.35 -4.80 -12.03
CA LYS A 29 11.07 -3.37 -12.21
C LYS A 29 10.10 -2.86 -11.16
N VAL A 30 9.08 -3.66 -10.84
CA VAL A 30 8.12 -3.29 -9.82
C VAL A 30 8.81 -3.19 -8.47
N ILE A 31 9.64 -4.17 -8.13
CA ILE A 31 10.33 -4.17 -6.85
C ILE A 31 11.26 -2.95 -6.74
N ASP A 32 11.95 -2.61 -7.82
CA ASP A 32 12.83 -1.44 -7.81
C ASP A 32 12.04 -0.16 -7.62
N ILE A 33 10.87 -0.05 -8.25
CA ILE A 33 10.03 1.13 -8.10
C ILE A 33 9.56 1.26 -6.64
N VAL A 34 9.15 0.17 -6.02
CA VAL A 34 8.71 0.20 -4.63
C VAL A 34 9.86 0.61 -3.72
N LYS A 35 11.03 0.04 -3.92
CA LYS A 35 12.20 0.39 -3.11
C LYS A 35 12.55 1.87 -3.25
N LYS A 36 12.53 2.38 -4.48
CA LYS A 36 12.88 3.77 -4.72
C LYS A 36 11.85 4.71 -4.11
N ALA A 37 10.56 4.37 -4.24
CA ALA A 37 9.52 5.19 -3.63
C ALA A 37 9.70 5.27 -2.12
N ASN A 38 9.97 4.14 -1.49
CA ASN A 38 10.17 4.10 -0.04
C ASN A 38 11.40 4.91 0.35
N ARG A 39 12.48 4.77 -0.41
CA ARG A 39 13.72 5.47 -0.12
C ARG A 39 13.55 6.98 -0.21
N ASN A 40 12.68 7.43 -1.11
CA ASN A 40 12.42 8.85 -1.33
C ASN A 40 11.32 9.41 -0.42
N GLY A 41 10.83 8.61 0.51
CA GLY A 41 9.79 9.07 1.42
C GLY A 41 8.41 9.17 0.82
N LYS A 42 8.20 8.55 -0.33
CA LYS A 42 6.88 8.55 -0.97
C LYS A 42 5.96 7.54 -0.30
N LEU A 43 4.67 7.73 -0.49
CA LEU A 43 3.69 6.77 0.01
C LEU A 43 3.80 5.46 -0.75
N VAL A 44 3.76 4.36 -0.01
CA VAL A 44 3.70 3.02 -0.58
C VAL A 44 2.50 2.31 0.03
N ALA A 45 1.57 1.87 -0.82
CA ALA A 45 0.32 1.30 -0.34
C ALA A 45 0.02 0.00 -1.06
N ALA A 46 -0.69 -0.91 -0.37
CA ALA A 46 -1.05 -2.19 -0.96
C ALA A 46 -2.32 -2.73 -0.30
N ILE A 47 -3.08 -3.49 -1.05
CA ILE A 47 -4.35 -4.02 -0.58
C ILE A 47 -4.48 -5.50 -0.94
N CYS A 48 -5.22 -6.24 -0.13
CA CYS A 48 -5.48 -7.68 -0.31
C CYS A 48 -4.17 -8.46 -0.28
N ALA A 49 -3.82 -9.13 -1.37
CA ALA A 49 -2.55 -9.87 -1.48
C ALA A 49 -1.39 -8.96 -1.86
N GLY A 50 -1.65 -7.70 -2.21
CA GLY A 50 -0.60 -6.77 -2.64
C GLY A 50 0.56 -6.61 -1.67
N PRO A 51 0.33 -6.64 -0.34
CA PRO A 51 1.45 -6.47 0.58
C PRO A 51 2.60 -7.47 0.41
N ILE A 52 2.39 -8.62 -0.22
CA ILE A 52 3.51 -9.53 -0.47
C ILE A 52 4.57 -8.89 -1.37
N VAL A 53 4.17 -7.95 -2.22
CA VAL A 53 5.12 -7.20 -3.04
C VAL A 53 6.00 -6.33 -2.15
N LEU A 54 5.39 -5.72 -1.13
CA LEU A 54 6.15 -4.89 -0.19
C LEU A 54 7.13 -5.71 0.62
N GLU A 55 6.75 -6.93 0.99
CA GLU A 55 7.66 -7.82 1.69
C GLU A 55 8.87 -8.15 0.80
N ARG A 56 8.62 -8.47 -0.45
CA ARG A 56 9.69 -8.79 -1.37
C ARG A 56 10.63 -7.60 -1.57
N ALA A 57 10.08 -6.39 -1.58
CA ALA A 57 10.90 -5.19 -1.74
C ALA A 57 11.65 -4.82 -0.47
N GLY A 58 11.32 -5.44 0.66
CA GLY A 58 12.03 -5.19 1.92
C GLY A 58 11.65 -3.88 2.58
N VAL A 59 10.49 -3.32 2.25
CA VAL A 59 10.15 -1.98 2.76
C VAL A 59 9.26 -2.02 3.99
N ILE A 60 8.82 -3.21 4.43
CA ILE A 60 7.95 -3.32 5.61
C ILE A 60 8.66 -3.86 6.83
N HIS A 61 9.97 -3.98 6.80
CA HIS A 61 10.70 -4.52 7.93
C HIS A 61 10.42 -3.70 9.19
N GLY A 62 9.88 -4.35 10.21
CA GLY A 62 9.56 -3.68 11.46
C GLY A 62 8.34 -2.78 11.41
N LYS A 63 7.61 -2.75 10.29
CA LYS A 63 6.43 -1.90 10.16
C LYS A 63 5.16 -2.68 10.48
N ASN A 64 4.15 -1.98 10.98
CA ASN A 64 2.83 -2.57 11.16
C ASN A 64 2.15 -2.67 9.81
N VAL A 65 1.62 -3.85 9.48
CA VAL A 65 0.99 -4.10 8.18
C VAL A 65 -0.18 -5.05 8.33
N THR A 66 -1.05 -5.05 7.32
CA THR A 66 -2.11 -6.04 7.24
C THR A 66 -2.20 -6.53 5.79
N SER A 67 -3.04 -7.53 5.55
CA SER A 67 -3.26 -8.10 4.24
C SER A 67 -4.53 -8.91 4.23
N TYR A 68 -4.92 -9.39 3.06
CA TYR A 68 -5.99 -10.38 2.99
C TYR A 68 -5.64 -11.58 3.86
N PRO A 69 -6.59 -12.13 4.61
CA PRO A 69 -6.28 -13.27 5.47
C PRO A 69 -5.65 -14.43 4.70
N GLY A 70 -4.67 -15.06 5.30
CA GLY A 70 -3.96 -16.16 4.67
C GLY A 70 -2.57 -15.79 4.18
N PHE A 71 -2.24 -14.50 4.16
CA PHE A 71 -0.92 -14.07 3.69
C PHE A 71 0.02 -13.68 4.82
N GLU A 72 -0.38 -13.90 6.06
CA GLU A 72 0.44 -13.51 7.21
C GLU A 72 1.84 -14.09 7.15
N ASP A 73 1.94 -15.35 6.73
CA ASP A 73 3.24 -16.02 6.69
C ASP A 73 4.15 -15.46 5.60
N GLU A 74 3.61 -14.70 4.67
CA GLU A 74 4.40 -14.10 3.61
C GLU A 74 4.79 -12.66 3.91
N LEU A 75 4.52 -12.20 5.14
CA LEU A 75 4.84 -10.84 5.56
C LEU A 75 5.69 -10.87 6.82
N MET A 76 6.62 -11.79 6.90
CA MET A 76 7.30 -12.09 8.17
C MET A 76 8.24 -10.99 8.63
N SER A 77 8.71 -10.12 7.74
CA SER A 77 9.58 -9.03 8.19
C SER A 77 8.79 -7.90 8.84
N GLY A 78 7.49 -7.83 8.60
CA GLY A 78 6.63 -6.82 9.22
C GLY A 78 5.97 -7.33 10.48
N ILE A 79 5.21 -6.46 11.12
CA ILE A 79 4.41 -6.81 12.29
C ILE A 79 2.96 -6.87 11.83
N TYR A 80 2.41 -8.07 11.75
CA TYR A 80 1.05 -8.25 11.23
C TYR A 80 0.03 -7.74 12.25
N ILE A 81 -0.86 -6.87 11.79
CA ILE A 81 -1.93 -6.32 12.61
C ILE A 81 -3.26 -6.73 11.98
N ASP A 82 -4.11 -7.35 12.74
CA ASP A 82 -5.41 -7.82 12.25
C ASP A 82 -6.41 -6.68 12.31
N ASP A 83 -6.28 -5.75 11.38
CA ASP A 83 -7.14 -4.59 11.30
C ASP A 83 -7.48 -4.35 9.83
N SER A 84 -8.53 -3.58 9.60
CA SER A 84 -9.03 -3.37 8.23
C SER A 84 -8.03 -2.60 7.38
N VAL A 85 -7.50 -1.52 7.91
CA VAL A 85 -6.50 -0.69 7.24
C VAL A 85 -5.44 -0.35 8.27
N VAL A 86 -4.18 -0.48 7.90
CA VAL A 86 -3.07 -0.19 8.79
C VAL A 86 -2.14 0.80 8.11
N ARG A 87 -1.81 1.85 8.83
CA ARG A 87 -0.85 2.85 8.36
C ARG A 87 0.31 2.92 9.32
N ASP A 88 1.52 2.87 8.78
CA ASP A 88 2.75 3.01 9.55
C ASP A 88 3.72 3.85 8.73
N CYS A 89 3.93 5.09 9.15
CA CYS A 89 4.78 6.04 8.42
C CYS A 89 4.25 6.20 7.01
N ASN A 90 5.04 5.85 6.00
CA ASN A 90 4.66 6.00 4.60
C ASN A 90 4.08 4.72 4.00
N ILE A 91 3.75 3.73 4.84
CA ILE A 91 3.22 2.45 4.37
C ILE A 91 1.76 2.34 4.78
N ILE A 92 0.88 2.07 3.83
CA ILE A 92 -0.55 1.84 4.10
C ILE A 92 -0.93 0.51 3.49
N THR A 93 -1.51 -0.38 4.30
CA THR A 93 -1.97 -1.68 3.82
C THR A 93 -3.41 -1.89 4.25
N ALA A 94 -4.14 -2.71 3.49
CA ALA A 94 -5.55 -2.98 3.77
C ALA A 94 -5.89 -4.43 3.44
N LYS A 95 -6.91 -4.94 4.10
CA LYS A 95 -7.25 -6.36 4.02
C LYS A 95 -7.91 -6.78 2.71
N GLY A 96 -8.87 -6.03 2.21
CA GLY A 96 -9.60 -6.56 1.08
C GLY A 96 -10.43 -5.55 0.32
N PRO A 97 -11.03 -5.99 -0.76
CA PRO A 97 -11.72 -5.08 -1.67
C PRO A 97 -12.96 -4.43 -1.06
N ALA A 98 -13.61 -5.08 -0.10
CA ALA A 98 -14.75 -4.46 0.58
C ALA A 98 -14.33 -3.23 1.38
N LEU A 99 -13.04 -3.08 1.62
CA LEU A 99 -12.47 -1.97 2.39
C LEU A 99 -11.76 -0.97 1.49
N ALA A 100 -12.05 -1.01 0.18
CA ALA A 100 -11.34 -0.14 -0.76
C ALA A 100 -11.59 1.34 -0.47
N VAL A 101 -12.80 1.70 -0.05
CA VAL A 101 -13.11 3.10 0.24
C VAL A 101 -12.28 3.58 1.42
N GLU A 102 -12.23 2.80 2.49
CA GLU A 102 -11.41 3.16 3.66
C GLU A 102 -9.94 3.27 3.30
N PHE A 103 -9.46 2.36 2.44
CA PHE A 103 -8.08 2.36 1.98
C PHE A 103 -7.77 3.66 1.21
N VAL A 104 -8.65 4.02 0.28
CA VAL A 104 -8.47 5.24 -0.49
C VAL A 104 -8.51 6.47 0.39
N ILE A 105 -9.43 6.49 1.35
CA ILE A 105 -9.54 7.63 2.26
C ILE A 105 -8.25 7.79 3.06
N GLU A 106 -7.68 6.69 3.54
CA GLU A 106 -6.43 6.77 4.30
C GLU A 106 -5.29 7.26 3.43
N ILE A 107 -5.24 6.83 2.18
CA ILE A 107 -4.24 7.32 1.23
C ILE A 107 -4.40 8.83 1.02
N MET A 108 -5.63 9.27 0.85
CA MET A 108 -5.88 10.70 0.65
C MET A 108 -5.49 11.51 1.87
N LYS A 109 -5.75 10.99 3.07
CA LYS A 109 -5.31 11.68 4.29
C LYS A 109 -3.81 11.87 4.31
N TYR A 110 -3.08 10.84 3.90
CA TYR A 110 -1.63 10.92 3.86
C TYR A 110 -1.16 11.99 2.87
N LEU A 111 -1.78 12.01 1.69
CA LEU A 111 -1.32 12.90 0.61
C LEU A 111 -1.83 14.33 0.76
N LEU A 112 -3.04 14.51 1.25
CA LEU A 112 -3.73 15.80 1.20
C LEU A 112 -3.97 16.43 2.57
N GLY A 113 -3.86 15.64 3.63
CA GLY A 113 -4.20 16.10 4.96
C GLY A 113 -5.66 15.85 5.29
N GLU A 114 -5.97 15.82 6.60
CA GLU A 114 -7.28 15.41 7.04
C GLU A 114 -8.39 16.40 6.69
N GLU A 115 -8.08 17.69 6.76
CA GLU A 115 -9.11 18.70 6.44
C GLU A 115 -9.58 18.58 5.00
N LYS A 116 -8.64 18.40 4.09
CA LYS A 116 -8.99 18.28 2.68
C LYS A 116 -9.83 17.03 2.43
N VAL A 117 -9.49 15.95 3.12
CA VAL A 117 -10.23 14.70 2.94
C VAL A 117 -11.65 14.84 3.47
N GLU A 118 -11.85 15.55 4.57
CA GLU A 118 -13.21 15.75 5.09
C GLU A 118 -14.06 16.50 4.08
N GLU A 119 -13.49 17.49 3.40
CA GLU A 119 -14.20 18.18 2.34
C GLU A 119 -14.58 17.23 1.21
N LEU A 120 -13.64 16.40 0.79
CA LEU A 120 -13.89 15.46 -0.29
C LEU A 120 -14.94 14.42 0.08
N LYS A 121 -14.97 13.98 1.34
CA LYS A 121 -15.99 13.05 1.78
C LYS A 121 -17.39 13.63 1.58
N LYS A 122 -17.56 14.90 1.89
CA LYS A 122 -18.85 15.56 1.70
C LYS A 122 -19.26 15.53 0.24
N ASP A 123 -18.31 15.76 -0.65
CA ASP A 123 -18.60 15.81 -2.09
C ASP A 123 -19.03 14.45 -2.62
N ILE A 124 -18.52 13.36 -2.07
CA ILE A 124 -18.87 12.02 -2.55
C ILE A 124 -19.95 11.37 -1.68
N LEU A 125 -20.51 12.11 -0.76
CA LEU A 125 -21.61 11.64 0.10
C LEU A 125 -21.22 10.44 0.96
N TYR A 126 -20.01 10.42 1.40
CA TYR A 126 -19.51 9.31 2.23
C TYR A 126 -19.83 9.53 3.70
#